data_0c5b3194ede4a8f068f53843a7fd399a
#
_entry.id   0c5b3194ede4a8f068f53843a7fd399a
#
_cell.length_a   1.000
_cell.length_b   1.000
_cell.length_c   1.000
_cell.angle_alpha   90.00
_cell.angle_beta   90.00
_cell.angle_gamma   90.00
#
_symmetry.space_group_name_H-M   'P 1'
#
loop_
_entity.id
_entity.type
_entity.pdbx_description
1 polymer ?
#
loop_
_entity_poly.entity_id
_entity_poly.type
_entity_poly.pdbx_seq_one_letter_code
_entity_poly.pdbx_strand_id
1 'polypeptide(L)'
;MFDHDSIPARKWASKLPVSHTAGHSVLAVDSEATDEIADTYNRAGDDYVSYADGDPSRPFAFDGMHAYADRCVWAVLEKKLTDLRASGASSVRLLDAGCGPGTWLRRLVIRAHSLGFASITARGFDIAQAQIQRARSAARNPSSLPGVNLTFDVADLADRLPEPDASVDLTLCLYSALSHLPVTRLPEISQEMARVTSGYCITTVRPIGSTPTAFVDSIEKVRRLKQDHVRNRCEIDLSDGRHIAFSFHQFTAVELRSYFAGCFDIEDLRGLDLFHSRFMPDSRWNPVSPLGDGQLADELERLEEAHASRQEFMDRATHLLLVARSRRAAAPTACVGVST
;
A
#
# COMPACT_ATOMS: atom_id res chain seq x y z
N MET A 1 2.35 38.60 -32.28
CA MET A 1 3.81 38.73 -32.37
C MET A 1 4.30 38.57 -30.96
N PHE A 2 4.48 37.31 -30.49
CA PHE A 2 4.99 36.99 -29.15
C PHE A 2 6.35 36.34 -29.33
N ASP A 3 7.32 36.99 -28.73
CA ASP A 3 8.74 36.65 -28.78
C ASP A 3 8.99 35.38 -27.95
N HIS A 4 9.61 34.38 -28.55
CA HIS A 4 10.03 33.13 -27.90
C HIS A 4 11.45 33.34 -27.39
N ASP A 5 11.61 33.77 -26.17
CA ASP A 5 12.90 33.73 -25.49
C ASP A 5 13.11 32.40 -24.80
N SER A 6 14.18 31.76 -25.22
CA SER A 6 14.67 30.44 -24.90
C SER A 6 15.04 30.29 -23.42
N ILE A 7 14.45 29.30 -22.79
CA ILE A 7 14.87 28.78 -21.49
C ILE A 7 16.09 27.88 -21.67
N PRO A 8 17.23 28.14 -21.02
CA PRO A 8 18.41 27.32 -21.19
C PRO A 8 18.23 25.96 -20.48
N ALA A 9 18.46 24.88 -21.22
CA ALA A 9 18.52 23.53 -20.69
C ALA A 9 19.66 23.40 -19.66
N ARG A 10 19.32 23.23 -18.40
CA ARG A 10 20.29 22.87 -17.35
C ARG A 10 20.71 21.42 -17.54
N LYS A 11 21.99 21.21 -17.87
CA LYS A 11 22.66 19.92 -17.85
C LYS A 11 22.68 19.37 -16.42
N TRP A 12 21.98 18.28 -16.18
CA TRP A 12 22.12 17.47 -14.98
C TRP A 12 23.30 16.53 -15.20
N ALA A 13 24.47 16.90 -14.69
CA ALA A 13 25.64 16.02 -14.66
C ALA A 13 25.74 15.39 -13.27
N SER A 14 25.65 14.08 -13.27
CA SER A 14 25.90 13.18 -12.16
C SER A 14 27.29 13.39 -11.56
N LYS A 15 27.37 13.64 -10.25
CA LYS A 15 28.53 13.28 -9.41
C LYS A 15 27.98 12.94 -8.03
N LEU A 16 27.86 11.64 -7.75
CA LEU A 16 27.73 11.13 -6.39
C LEU A 16 29.14 10.96 -5.82
N PRO A 17 29.46 11.52 -4.64
CA PRO A 17 30.62 11.11 -3.89
C PRO A 17 30.29 9.85 -3.10
N VAL A 18 31.03 8.78 -3.36
CA VAL A 18 31.10 7.62 -2.46
C VAL A 18 31.99 8.02 -1.31
N SER A 19 31.47 8.17 -0.10
CA SER A 19 32.25 8.22 1.12
C SER A 19 31.84 7.07 2.04
N HIS A 20 32.74 6.10 2.18
CA HIS A 20 32.69 5.12 3.25
C HIS A 20 33.19 5.78 4.54
N THR A 21 32.29 6.00 5.51
CA THR A 21 32.62 5.95 6.97
C THR A 21 31.34 6.11 7.82
N ALA A 22 31.27 5.28 8.85
CA ALA A 22 30.45 5.41 10.06
C ALA A 22 29.13 4.62 10.15
N GLY A 23 29.26 3.36 10.58
CA GLY A 23 28.12 2.47 10.91
C GLY A 23 27.34 2.81 12.19
N HIS A 24 27.66 3.91 12.90
CA HIS A 24 26.95 4.30 14.14
C HIS A 24 25.99 5.46 13.97
N SER A 25 26.07 6.21 12.88
CA SER A 25 25.18 7.36 12.61
C SER A 25 23.88 6.98 11.90
N VAL A 26 23.88 5.88 11.15
CA VAL A 26 22.71 5.46 10.35
C VAL A 26 21.60 4.91 11.23
N LEU A 27 21.91 4.10 12.23
CA LEU A 27 20.92 3.49 13.13
C LEU A 27 20.17 4.52 13.99
N ALA A 28 20.82 5.61 14.42
CA ALA A 28 20.17 6.66 15.21
C ALA A 28 19.22 7.50 14.37
N VAL A 29 19.55 7.78 13.12
CA VAL A 29 18.70 8.55 12.19
C VAL A 29 17.48 7.73 11.77
N ASP A 30 17.62 6.41 11.60
CA ASP A 30 16.53 5.52 11.26
C ASP A 30 15.50 5.40 12.40
N SER A 31 15.95 5.38 13.68
CA SER A 31 15.04 5.30 14.82
C SER A 31 14.23 6.58 15.03
N GLU A 32 14.83 7.76 14.85
CA GLU A 32 14.12 9.04 14.95
C GLU A 32 13.04 9.17 13.85
N ALA A 33 13.32 8.74 12.64
CA ALA A 33 12.35 8.74 11.53
C ALA A 33 11.18 7.78 11.79
N THR A 34 11.46 6.63 12.36
CA THR A 34 10.46 5.62 12.75
C THR A 34 9.52 6.15 13.83
N ASP A 35 10.05 6.79 14.87
CA ASP A 35 9.27 7.39 15.96
C ASP A 35 8.38 8.54 15.44
N GLU A 36 8.89 9.36 14.52
CA GLU A 36 8.14 10.46 13.89
C GLU A 36 6.93 9.95 13.09
N ILE A 37 7.09 8.87 12.33
CA ILE A 37 6.01 8.24 11.57
C ILE A 37 4.96 7.63 12.49
N ALA A 38 5.39 6.87 13.50
CA ALA A 38 4.49 6.28 14.48
C ALA A 38 3.65 7.36 15.18
N ASP A 39 4.28 8.46 15.61
CA ASP A 39 3.61 9.59 16.24
C ASP A 39 2.62 10.29 15.29
N THR A 40 3.00 10.48 14.03
CA THR A 40 2.13 11.07 13.01
C THR A 40 0.84 10.25 12.83
N TYR A 41 0.93 8.93 12.66
CA TYR A 41 -0.24 8.08 12.53
C TYR A 41 -1.02 7.90 13.83
N ASN A 42 -0.36 7.95 14.98
CA ASN A 42 -1.04 7.95 16.28
C ASN A 42 -1.90 9.20 16.46
N ARG A 43 -1.44 10.36 15.98
CA ARG A 43 -2.15 11.65 16.06
C ARG A 43 -3.18 11.86 14.95
N ALA A 44 -3.06 11.17 13.81
CA ALA A 44 -3.99 11.30 12.70
C ALA A 44 -5.42 10.89 13.07
N GLY A 45 -5.57 10.05 14.09
CA GLY A 45 -6.83 9.80 14.78
C GLY A 45 -7.94 9.28 13.85
N ASP A 46 -9.15 9.78 14.08
CA ASP A 46 -10.35 9.39 13.35
C ASP A 46 -10.37 9.98 11.92
N ASP A 47 -9.66 11.08 11.69
CA ASP A 47 -9.50 11.68 10.35
C ASP A 47 -8.87 10.68 9.37
N TYR A 48 -7.89 9.89 9.84
CA TYR A 48 -7.27 8.84 9.01
C TYR A 48 -8.22 7.68 8.72
N VAL A 49 -9.02 7.26 9.71
CA VAL A 49 -9.98 6.16 9.55
C VAL A 49 -11.05 6.52 8.53
N SER A 50 -11.61 7.73 8.58
CA SER A 50 -12.60 8.19 7.61
C SER A 50 -12.02 8.28 6.19
N TYR A 51 -10.74 8.62 6.07
CA TYR A 51 -10.01 8.65 4.80
C TYR A 51 -9.74 7.24 4.23
N ALA A 52 -9.37 6.28 5.11
CA ALA A 52 -8.86 4.97 4.69
C ALA A 52 -9.96 3.89 4.58
N ASP A 53 -11.00 3.95 5.39
CA ASP A 53 -11.90 2.82 5.62
C ASP A 53 -13.25 2.89 4.89
N GLY A 54 -13.71 4.08 4.53
CA GLY A 54 -15.09 4.23 4.07
C GLY A 54 -16.08 3.82 5.18
N ASP A 55 -17.20 3.21 4.81
CA ASP A 55 -18.20 2.69 5.75
C ASP A 55 -17.83 1.27 6.23
N PRO A 56 -17.47 1.09 7.51
CA PRO A 56 -17.10 -0.24 8.05
C PRO A 56 -18.23 -1.27 7.98
N SER A 57 -19.50 -0.83 7.89
CA SER A 57 -20.66 -1.73 7.76
C SER A 57 -20.79 -2.29 6.35
N ARG A 58 -20.12 -1.68 5.37
CA ARG A 58 -20.13 -2.04 3.96
C ARG A 58 -18.72 -2.29 3.44
N PRO A 59 -18.02 -3.33 3.93
CA PRO A 59 -16.58 -3.53 3.70
C PRO A 59 -16.17 -3.65 2.24
N PHE A 60 -17.11 -3.92 1.32
CA PHE A 60 -16.86 -4.08 -0.11
C PHE A 60 -17.54 -3.01 -0.97
N ALA A 61 -17.95 -1.88 -0.41
CA ALA A 61 -18.62 -0.81 -1.16
C ALA A 61 -17.64 -0.03 -2.05
N PHE A 62 -16.41 0.20 -1.60
CA PHE A 62 -15.38 0.96 -2.34
C PHE A 62 -15.91 2.30 -2.89
N ASP A 63 -16.50 3.11 -2.03
CA ASP A 63 -17.09 4.41 -2.35
C ASP A 63 -16.31 5.63 -1.82
N GLY A 64 -15.08 5.39 -1.32
CA GLY A 64 -14.17 6.43 -0.83
C GLY A 64 -13.45 7.20 -1.94
N MET A 65 -12.55 8.10 -1.53
CA MET A 65 -11.76 8.96 -2.43
C MET A 65 -10.95 8.16 -3.48
N HIS A 66 -10.49 6.97 -3.13
CA HIS A 66 -9.71 6.08 -3.99
C HIS A 66 -10.52 4.88 -4.49
N ALA A 67 -11.84 5.03 -4.63
CA ALA A 67 -12.75 3.93 -4.96
C ALA A 67 -12.30 3.10 -6.18
N TYR A 68 -11.80 3.74 -7.23
CA TYR A 68 -11.28 3.02 -8.40
C TYR A 68 -10.03 2.19 -8.05
N ALA A 69 -9.04 2.80 -7.40
CA ALA A 69 -7.83 2.10 -6.97
C ALA A 69 -8.17 0.94 -6.02
N ASP A 70 -9.09 1.16 -5.09
CA ASP A 70 -9.56 0.14 -4.15
C ASP A 70 -10.20 -1.04 -4.88
N ARG A 71 -11.06 -0.79 -5.88
CA ARG A 71 -11.65 -1.85 -6.70
C ARG A 71 -10.58 -2.64 -7.46
N CYS A 72 -9.59 -1.95 -8.04
CA CYS A 72 -8.49 -2.60 -8.76
C CYS A 72 -7.63 -3.48 -7.83
N VAL A 73 -7.24 -2.97 -6.66
CA VAL A 73 -6.50 -3.73 -5.66
C VAL A 73 -7.32 -4.92 -5.19
N TRP A 74 -8.61 -4.70 -4.89
CA TRP A 74 -9.51 -5.77 -4.45
C TRP A 74 -9.67 -6.86 -5.50
N ALA A 75 -9.86 -6.52 -6.77
CA ALA A 75 -9.99 -7.50 -7.85
C ALA A 75 -8.76 -8.42 -7.94
N VAL A 76 -7.56 -7.88 -7.76
CA VAL A 76 -6.33 -8.68 -7.72
C VAL A 76 -6.32 -9.61 -6.51
N LEU A 77 -6.62 -9.11 -5.31
CA LEU A 77 -6.62 -9.89 -4.07
C LEU A 77 -7.65 -11.01 -4.11
N GLU A 78 -8.87 -10.68 -4.52
CA GLU A 78 -9.98 -11.63 -4.63
C GLU A 78 -9.64 -12.73 -5.64
N LYS A 79 -9.05 -12.36 -6.79
CA LYS A 79 -8.60 -13.34 -7.78
C LYS A 79 -7.56 -14.29 -7.20
N LYS A 80 -6.55 -13.79 -6.48
CA LYS A 80 -5.51 -14.64 -5.87
C LYS A 80 -6.09 -15.59 -4.82
N LEU A 81 -7.02 -15.14 -3.99
CA LEU A 81 -7.74 -16.01 -3.04
C LEU A 81 -8.56 -17.09 -3.77
N THR A 82 -9.27 -16.69 -4.82
CA THR A 82 -10.10 -17.62 -5.61
C THR A 82 -9.24 -18.66 -6.31
N ASP A 83 -8.11 -18.26 -6.91
CA ASP A 83 -7.16 -19.16 -7.57
C ASP A 83 -6.57 -20.17 -6.56
N LEU A 84 -6.17 -19.71 -5.35
CA LEU A 84 -5.71 -20.59 -4.28
C LEU A 84 -6.79 -21.60 -3.87
N ARG A 85 -8.03 -21.17 -3.70
CA ARG A 85 -9.13 -22.07 -3.35
C ARG A 85 -9.43 -23.06 -4.48
N ALA A 86 -9.41 -22.62 -5.72
CA ALA A 86 -9.63 -23.46 -6.90
C ALA A 86 -8.52 -24.50 -7.09
N SER A 87 -7.28 -24.21 -6.65
CA SER A 87 -6.18 -25.19 -6.66
C SER A 87 -6.30 -26.29 -5.60
N GLY A 88 -7.37 -26.26 -4.78
CA GLY A 88 -7.65 -27.24 -3.73
C GLY A 88 -7.13 -26.85 -2.35
N ALA A 89 -6.58 -25.65 -2.16
CA ALA A 89 -6.13 -25.19 -0.85
C ALA A 89 -7.31 -25.12 0.14
N SER A 90 -7.21 -25.81 1.26
CA SER A 90 -8.20 -25.77 2.36
C SER A 90 -7.81 -24.77 3.46
N SER A 91 -6.58 -24.28 3.45
CA SER A 91 -6.06 -23.27 4.38
C SER A 91 -5.41 -22.12 3.62
N VAL A 92 -5.37 -20.94 4.26
CA VAL A 92 -4.68 -19.79 3.74
C VAL A 92 -4.02 -18.98 4.87
N ARG A 93 -2.81 -18.50 4.60
CA ARG A 93 -2.04 -17.63 5.51
C ARG A 93 -1.84 -16.27 4.88
N LEU A 94 -2.27 -15.23 5.59
CA LEU A 94 -2.32 -13.85 5.13
C LEU A 94 -1.45 -12.98 6.04
N LEU A 95 -0.63 -12.11 5.45
CA LEU A 95 0.16 -11.11 6.16
C LEU A 95 -0.13 -9.73 5.57
N ASP A 96 -0.39 -8.75 6.44
CA ASP A 96 -0.59 -7.35 6.05
C ASP A 96 0.43 -6.47 6.79
N ALA A 97 1.46 -6.05 6.08
CA ALA A 97 2.59 -5.28 6.59
C ALA A 97 2.32 -3.77 6.44
N GLY A 98 2.21 -3.05 7.55
CA GLY A 98 1.72 -1.67 7.59
C GLY A 98 0.19 -1.65 7.43
N CYS A 99 -0.52 -2.49 8.20
CA CYS A 99 -1.94 -2.75 8.03
C CYS A 99 -2.87 -1.59 8.44
N GLY A 100 -2.35 -0.53 9.09
CA GLY A 100 -3.15 0.54 9.64
C GLY A 100 -4.29 0.03 10.54
N PRO A 101 -5.55 0.46 10.33
CA PRO A 101 -6.71 0.00 11.08
C PRO A 101 -7.19 -1.41 10.68
N GLY A 102 -6.43 -2.15 9.86
CA GLY A 102 -6.67 -3.55 9.52
C GLY A 102 -7.77 -3.79 8.48
N THR A 103 -8.16 -2.79 7.73
CA THR A 103 -9.29 -2.85 6.80
C THR A 103 -9.12 -3.90 5.72
N TRP A 104 -7.97 -3.93 5.06
CA TRP A 104 -7.70 -4.85 3.96
C TRP A 104 -7.62 -6.29 4.44
N LEU A 105 -6.95 -6.52 5.56
CA LEU A 105 -6.83 -7.85 6.13
C LEU A 105 -8.19 -8.41 6.58
N ARG A 106 -9.05 -7.57 7.19
CA ARG A 106 -10.43 -7.96 7.56
C ARG A 106 -11.26 -8.34 6.33
N ARG A 107 -11.19 -7.56 5.25
CA ARG A 107 -11.85 -7.86 3.96
C ARG A 107 -11.40 -9.22 3.43
N LEU A 108 -10.09 -9.48 3.42
CA LEU A 108 -9.53 -10.76 2.97
C LEU A 108 -9.99 -11.95 3.82
N VAL A 109 -10.00 -11.81 5.14
CA VAL A 109 -10.46 -12.86 6.07
C VAL A 109 -11.93 -13.19 5.81
N ILE A 110 -12.80 -12.18 5.72
CA ILE A 110 -14.23 -12.36 5.42
C ILE A 110 -14.40 -13.08 4.08
N ARG A 111 -13.66 -12.66 3.05
CA ARG A 111 -13.74 -13.27 1.73
C ARG A 111 -13.20 -14.70 1.70
N ALA A 112 -12.06 -14.94 2.32
CA ALA A 112 -11.49 -16.29 2.43
C ALA A 112 -12.46 -17.26 3.13
N HIS A 113 -13.09 -16.82 4.23
CA HIS A 113 -14.12 -17.60 4.90
C HIS A 113 -15.31 -17.88 3.97
N SER A 114 -15.81 -16.89 3.22
CA SER A 114 -16.92 -17.06 2.27
C SER A 114 -16.57 -18.00 1.09
N LEU A 115 -15.29 -18.09 0.71
CA LEU A 115 -14.80 -19.04 -0.29
C LEU A 115 -14.65 -20.47 0.25
N GLY A 116 -14.88 -20.69 1.55
CA GLY A 116 -14.86 -22.01 2.18
C GLY A 116 -13.45 -22.51 2.53
N PHE A 117 -12.51 -21.62 2.85
CA PHE A 117 -11.27 -22.03 3.51
C PHE A 117 -11.60 -22.53 4.93
N ALA A 118 -11.14 -23.74 5.25
CA ALA A 118 -11.38 -24.37 6.56
C ALA A 118 -10.50 -23.77 7.67
N SER A 119 -9.32 -23.24 7.31
CA SER A 119 -8.39 -22.60 8.22
C SER A 119 -7.83 -21.32 7.59
N ILE A 120 -7.97 -20.22 8.30
CA ILE A 120 -7.50 -18.89 7.89
C ILE A 120 -6.62 -18.35 9.00
N THR A 121 -5.32 -18.21 8.74
CA THR A 121 -4.39 -17.57 9.67
C THR A 121 -4.01 -16.21 9.07
N ALA A 122 -4.33 -15.13 9.76
CA ALA A 122 -4.10 -13.78 9.29
C ALA A 122 -3.43 -12.94 10.38
N ARG A 123 -2.34 -12.27 10.01
CA ARG A 123 -1.63 -11.35 10.87
C ARG A 123 -1.48 -10.00 10.17
N GLY A 124 -1.88 -8.94 10.85
CA GLY A 124 -1.57 -7.56 10.46
C GLY A 124 -0.62 -6.94 11.47
N PHE A 125 0.26 -6.08 11.02
CA PHE A 125 1.08 -5.28 11.92
C PHE A 125 1.28 -3.87 11.37
N ASP A 126 1.44 -2.93 12.30
CA ASP A 126 1.68 -1.53 12.01
C ASP A 126 2.53 -0.92 13.12
N ILE A 127 3.29 0.11 12.81
CA ILE A 127 4.13 0.81 13.78
C ILE A 127 3.30 1.66 14.74
N ALA A 128 2.11 2.12 14.31
CA ALA A 128 1.25 3.03 15.07
C ALA A 128 0.34 2.24 16.03
N GLN A 129 0.60 2.35 17.32
CA GLN A 129 -0.17 1.72 18.39
C GLN A 129 -1.67 2.03 18.31
N ALA A 130 -2.04 3.29 17.99
CA ALA A 130 -3.44 3.68 17.90
C ALA A 130 -4.16 2.98 16.73
N GLN A 131 -3.48 2.76 15.61
CA GLN A 131 -4.05 2.04 14.48
C GLN A 131 -4.27 0.56 14.82
N ILE A 132 -3.34 -0.07 15.51
CA ILE A 132 -3.47 -1.46 15.97
C ILE A 132 -4.61 -1.61 16.98
N GLN A 133 -4.83 -0.65 17.86
CA GLN A 133 -5.99 -0.68 18.78
C GLN A 133 -7.32 -0.63 18.00
N ARG A 134 -7.40 0.19 16.95
CA ARG A 134 -8.56 0.24 16.06
C ARG A 134 -8.73 -1.09 15.30
N ALA A 135 -7.66 -1.62 14.73
CA ALA A 135 -7.68 -2.90 14.03
C ALA A 135 -8.21 -4.03 14.91
N ARG A 136 -7.73 -4.14 16.14
CA ARG A 136 -8.19 -5.13 17.13
C ARG A 136 -9.68 -4.94 17.47
N SER A 137 -10.12 -3.70 17.63
CA SER A 137 -11.53 -3.40 17.91
C SER A 137 -12.44 -3.78 16.74
N ALA A 138 -12.03 -3.45 15.52
CA ALA A 138 -12.79 -3.74 14.30
C ALA A 138 -12.77 -5.23 13.91
N ALA A 139 -11.79 -5.99 14.42
CA ALA A 139 -11.62 -7.41 14.11
C ALA A 139 -12.52 -8.36 14.93
N ARG A 140 -13.28 -7.88 15.90
CA ARG A 140 -14.06 -8.74 16.81
C ARG A 140 -14.98 -9.71 16.07
N ASN A 141 -15.71 -9.22 15.08
CA ASN A 141 -16.64 -10.07 14.30
C ASN A 141 -15.88 -11.05 13.38
N PRO A 142 -14.93 -10.61 12.51
CA PRO A 142 -14.15 -11.55 11.71
C PRO A 142 -13.40 -12.62 12.54
N SER A 143 -12.88 -12.24 13.70
CA SER A 143 -12.16 -13.18 14.57
C SER A 143 -13.06 -14.25 15.21
N SER A 144 -14.38 -14.05 15.24
CA SER A 144 -15.34 -15.02 15.76
C SER A 144 -15.76 -16.09 14.73
N LEU A 145 -15.36 -15.93 13.47
CA LEU A 145 -15.68 -16.90 12.42
C LEU A 145 -14.96 -18.23 12.65
N PRO A 146 -15.62 -19.37 12.40
CA PRO A 146 -14.98 -20.69 12.56
C PRO A 146 -13.74 -20.84 11.69
N GLY A 147 -12.66 -21.39 12.25
CA GLY A 147 -11.41 -21.62 11.54
C GLY A 147 -10.55 -20.36 11.29
N VAL A 148 -10.93 -19.21 11.85
CA VAL A 148 -10.19 -17.95 11.70
C VAL A 148 -9.30 -17.70 12.91
N ASN A 149 -8.01 -17.46 12.65
CA ASN A 149 -7.05 -16.91 13.59
C ASN A 149 -6.56 -15.56 13.02
N LEU A 150 -7.08 -14.45 13.55
CA LEU A 150 -6.76 -13.09 13.12
C LEU A 150 -6.11 -12.31 14.26
N THR A 151 -4.89 -11.85 14.04
CA THR A 151 -4.10 -11.10 15.03
C THR A 151 -3.60 -9.76 14.46
N PHE A 152 -3.40 -8.80 15.36
CA PHE A 152 -2.82 -7.49 15.04
C PHE A 152 -1.78 -7.10 16.08
N ASP A 153 -0.57 -6.74 15.63
CA ASP A 153 0.57 -6.43 16.49
C ASP A 153 1.20 -5.09 16.15
N VAL A 154 1.82 -4.45 17.14
CA VAL A 154 2.69 -3.31 16.89
C VAL A 154 4.06 -3.85 16.52
N ALA A 155 4.52 -3.54 15.30
CA ALA A 155 5.83 -3.95 14.81
C ALA A 155 6.30 -3.01 13.68
N ASP A 156 7.62 -2.95 13.49
CA ASP A 156 8.24 -2.21 12.39
C ASP A 156 8.50 -3.14 11.20
N LEU A 157 8.12 -2.70 10.02
CA LEU A 157 8.41 -3.42 8.76
C LEU A 157 9.91 -3.46 8.44
N ALA A 158 10.70 -2.56 9.01
CA ALA A 158 12.15 -2.59 8.90
C ALA A 158 12.81 -3.71 9.72
N ASP A 159 12.09 -4.31 10.66
CA ASP A 159 12.58 -5.42 11.47
C ASP A 159 12.40 -6.77 10.77
N ARG A 160 13.08 -7.79 11.30
CA ARG A 160 12.87 -9.16 10.85
C ARG A 160 11.47 -9.64 11.22
N LEU A 161 10.75 -10.17 10.23
CA LEU A 161 9.42 -10.71 10.43
C LEU A 161 9.45 -12.06 11.16
N PRO A 162 8.55 -12.31 12.11
CA PRO A 162 8.51 -13.55 12.88
C PRO A 162 8.02 -14.76 12.05
N GLU A 163 7.42 -14.52 10.90
CA GLU A 163 6.94 -15.58 10.01
C GLU A 163 8.09 -16.46 9.52
N PRO A 164 7.91 -17.80 9.53
CA PRO A 164 8.87 -18.72 8.93
C PRO A 164 9.06 -18.47 7.43
N ASP A 165 10.18 -18.96 6.88
CA ASP A 165 10.44 -18.91 5.45
C ASP A 165 9.31 -19.57 4.66
N ALA A 166 8.90 -18.93 3.57
CA ALA A 166 7.88 -19.41 2.63
C ALA A 166 6.60 -19.91 3.32
N SER A 167 6.14 -19.22 4.36
CA SER A 167 4.98 -19.61 5.16
C SER A 167 3.71 -18.82 4.90
N VAL A 168 3.77 -17.74 4.12
CA VAL A 168 2.66 -16.82 3.86
C VAL A 168 2.22 -16.95 2.40
N ASP A 169 0.95 -17.25 2.17
CA ASP A 169 0.41 -17.40 0.83
C ASP A 169 0.17 -16.05 0.14
N LEU A 170 -0.21 -15.03 0.93
CA LEU A 170 -0.48 -13.69 0.44
C LEU A 170 0.08 -12.64 1.40
N THR A 171 1.10 -11.92 0.96
CA THR A 171 1.70 -10.81 1.70
C THR A 171 1.23 -9.50 1.08
N LEU A 172 0.72 -8.59 1.91
CA LEU A 172 0.29 -7.26 1.54
C LEU A 172 1.23 -6.21 2.13
N CYS A 173 1.43 -5.13 1.39
CA CYS A 173 2.01 -3.89 1.88
C CYS A 173 1.37 -2.73 1.09
N LEU A 174 0.21 -2.27 1.56
CA LEU A 174 -0.68 -1.41 0.79
C LEU A 174 -0.62 0.05 1.26
N TYR A 175 -1.08 0.94 0.38
CA TYR A 175 -1.27 2.37 0.65
C TYR A 175 -0.06 3.06 1.24
N SER A 176 1.10 2.80 0.60
CA SER A 176 2.33 3.58 0.80
C SER A 176 3.07 3.34 2.11
N ALA A 177 2.86 2.20 2.80
CA ALA A 177 3.68 1.86 3.95
C ALA A 177 5.18 1.88 3.62
N LEU A 178 5.57 1.38 2.42
CA LEU A 178 6.96 1.43 1.95
C LEU A 178 7.50 2.86 1.75
N SER A 179 6.62 3.84 1.49
CA SER A 179 7.04 5.23 1.29
C SER A 179 7.61 5.89 2.54
N HIS A 180 7.33 5.34 3.71
CA HIS A 180 7.79 5.86 5.00
C HIS A 180 9.12 5.26 5.45
N LEU A 181 9.60 4.25 4.75
CA LEU A 181 10.83 3.55 5.13
C LEU A 181 12.08 4.22 4.54
N PRO A 182 13.23 4.11 5.21
CA PRO A 182 14.48 4.59 4.64
C PRO A 182 14.78 3.88 3.31
N VAL A 183 15.04 4.65 2.27
CA VAL A 183 15.32 4.13 0.91
C VAL A 183 16.46 3.12 0.92
N THR A 184 17.46 3.35 1.77
CA THR A 184 18.62 2.46 1.96
C THR A 184 18.23 1.06 2.48
N ARG A 185 17.09 0.93 3.17
CA ARG A 185 16.61 -0.33 3.73
C ARG A 185 15.66 -1.10 2.81
N LEU A 186 15.12 -0.46 1.76
CA LEU A 186 14.14 -1.08 0.86
C LEU A 186 14.61 -2.40 0.21
N PRO A 187 15.90 -2.57 -0.20
CA PRO A 187 16.38 -3.85 -0.71
C PRO A 187 16.30 -4.98 0.34
N GLU A 188 16.65 -4.71 1.60
CA GLU A 188 16.59 -5.68 2.69
C GLU A 188 15.15 -6.03 3.04
N ILE A 189 14.27 -5.01 3.09
CA ILE A 189 12.86 -5.17 3.37
C ILE A 189 12.17 -6.02 2.28
N SER A 190 12.46 -5.77 1.01
CA SER A 190 11.92 -6.58 -0.09
C SER A 190 12.40 -8.04 -0.04
N GLN A 191 13.64 -8.29 0.38
CA GLN A 191 14.19 -9.61 0.61
C GLN A 191 13.49 -10.31 1.79
N GLU A 192 13.22 -9.59 2.88
CA GLU A 192 12.52 -10.13 4.04
C GLU A 192 11.05 -10.47 3.71
N MET A 193 10.36 -9.61 2.98
CA MET A 193 9.02 -9.91 2.44
C MET A 193 9.06 -11.16 1.55
N ALA A 194 10.09 -11.30 0.70
CA ALA A 194 10.27 -12.49 -0.13
C ALA A 194 10.61 -13.74 0.66
N ARG A 195 11.33 -13.60 1.77
CA ARG A 195 11.66 -14.72 2.65
C ARG A 195 10.41 -15.38 3.20
N VAL A 196 9.45 -14.58 3.69
CA VAL A 196 8.23 -15.10 4.31
C VAL A 196 7.17 -15.54 3.30
N THR A 197 7.17 -14.98 2.09
CA THR A 197 6.14 -15.20 1.08
C THR A 197 6.38 -16.49 0.28
N SER A 198 5.40 -17.40 0.28
CA SER A 198 5.37 -18.60 -0.59
C SER A 198 4.59 -18.36 -1.88
N GLY A 199 3.57 -17.52 -1.84
CA GLY A 199 2.66 -17.25 -2.96
C GLY A 199 2.90 -15.87 -3.57
N TYR A 200 2.11 -14.89 -3.20
CA TYR A 200 2.13 -13.56 -3.80
C TYR A 200 2.43 -12.46 -2.79
N CYS A 201 3.17 -11.47 -3.24
CA CYS A 201 3.33 -10.19 -2.59
C CYS A 201 2.63 -9.11 -3.43
N ILE A 202 1.74 -8.35 -2.81
CA ILE A 202 0.98 -7.27 -3.45
C ILE A 202 1.26 -5.99 -2.67
N THR A 203 1.78 -5.00 -3.36
CA THR A 203 2.11 -3.72 -2.75
C THR A 203 1.61 -2.55 -3.56
N THR A 204 1.25 -1.46 -2.86
CA THR A 204 0.97 -0.17 -3.49
C THR A 204 1.81 0.92 -2.88
N VAL A 205 2.33 1.81 -3.71
CA VAL A 205 3.14 2.96 -3.30
C VAL A 205 2.71 4.23 -4.00
N ARG A 206 3.11 5.38 -3.48
CA ARG A 206 2.92 6.67 -4.16
C ARG A 206 4.00 6.87 -5.22
N PRO A 207 3.64 7.13 -6.48
CA PRO A 207 4.60 7.50 -7.52
C PRO A 207 5.04 8.96 -7.41
N ILE A 208 6.17 9.28 -8.01
CA ILE A 208 6.82 10.60 -7.94
C ILE A 208 5.93 11.74 -8.49
N GLY A 209 5.00 11.45 -9.37
CA GLY A 209 4.07 12.43 -9.94
C GLY A 209 2.75 12.56 -9.17
N SER A 210 2.60 11.87 -8.03
CA SER A 210 1.42 11.98 -7.17
C SER A 210 1.61 13.03 -6.08
N THR A 211 0.51 13.43 -5.43
CA THR A 211 0.56 14.21 -4.20
C THR A 211 0.84 13.29 -3.00
N PRO A 212 1.64 13.71 -2.01
CA PRO A 212 1.80 12.95 -0.78
C PRO A 212 0.50 12.90 0.03
N THR A 213 0.40 11.93 0.93
CA THR A 213 -0.73 11.82 1.87
C THR A 213 -0.73 13.02 2.83
N ALA A 214 -1.88 13.67 2.99
CA ALA A 214 -2.00 14.86 3.83
C ALA A 214 -2.60 14.58 5.22
N PHE A 215 -3.05 13.34 5.50
CA PHE A 215 -3.66 12.92 6.77
C PHE A 215 -4.86 13.76 7.23
N VAL A 216 -5.59 14.33 6.29
CA VAL A 216 -6.78 15.13 6.55
C VAL A 216 -7.90 14.70 5.61
N ASP A 217 -9.13 14.83 6.08
CA ASP A 217 -10.35 14.48 5.35
C ASP A 217 -10.69 15.50 4.23
N SER A 218 -10.12 16.70 4.29
CA SER A 218 -10.33 17.75 3.29
C SER A 218 -9.06 18.54 3.03
N ILE A 219 -8.78 18.79 1.74
CA ILE A 219 -7.65 19.63 1.32
C ILE A 219 -7.76 21.06 1.82
N GLU A 220 -8.97 21.56 2.12
CA GLU A 220 -9.18 22.89 2.69
C GLU A 220 -8.56 23.07 4.08
N LYS A 221 -8.32 21.95 4.78
CA LYS A 221 -7.59 21.96 6.06
C LYS A 221 -6.08 22.15 5.87
N VAL A 222 -5.56 21.96 4.66
CA VAL A 222 -4.13 22.10 4.37
C VAL A 222 -3.82 23.56 4.01
N ARG A 223 -3.07 24.25 4.86
CA ARG A 223 -2.60 25.61 4.61
C ARG A 223 -1.35 25.64 3.74
N ARG A 224 -0.44 24.68 3.94
CA ARG A 224 0.81 24.54 3.21
C ARG A 224 1.21 23.08 3.14
N LEU A 225 1.68 22.65 1.96
CA LEU A 225 2.27 21.35 1.75
C LEU A 225 3.60 21.55 1.02
N LYS A 226 4.65 20.94 1.53
CA LYS A 226 5.98 20.94 0.92
C LYS A 226 6.50 19.51 0.86
N GLN A 227 6.83 19.05 -0.34
CA GLN A 227 7.52 17.80 -0.59
C GLN A 227 8.96 18.08 -1.02
N ASP A 228 9.92 17.53 -0.30
CA ASP A 228 11.34 17.55 -0.64
C ASP A 228 11.76 16.15 -1.11
N HIS A 229 11.81 15.97 -2.43
CA HIS A 229 12.19 14.68 -3.05
C HIS A 229 13.67 14.32 -2.86
N VAL A 230 14.52 15.29 -2.56
CA VAL A 230 15.96 15.03 -2.33
C VAL A 230 16.18 14.44 -0.95
N ARG A 231 15.42 14.96 0.03
CA ARG A 231 15.49 14.50 1.43
C ARG A 231 14.41 13.47 1.77
N ASN A 232 13.53 13.14 0.82
CA ASN A 232 12.36 12.29 1.03
C ASN A 232 11.53 12.74 2.25
N ARG A 233 11.24 14.04 2.31
CA ARG A 233 10.54 14.64 3.45
C ARG A 233 9.30 15.39 3.01
N CYS A 234 8.19 15.17 3.71
CA CYS A 234 6.95 15.89 3.56
C CYS A 234 6.70 16.76 4.80
N GLU A 235 6.29 18.01 4.58
CA GLU A 235 5.91 18.96 5.64
C GLU A 235 4.52 19.51 5.31
N ILE A 236 3.62 19.50 6.28
CA ILE A 236 2.23 19.94 6.14
C ILE A 236 1.88 20.88 7.29
N ASP A 237 1.46 22.09 6.96
CA ASP A 237 0.89 23.03 7.92
C ASP A 237 -0.64 23.02 7.76
N LEU A 238 -1.36 22.75 8.83
CA LEU A 238 -2.82 22.73 8.84
C LEU A 238 -3.41 24.09 9.25
N SER A 239 -4.65 24.32 8.88
CA SER A 239 -5.39 25.55 9.18
C SER A 239 -5.66 25.74 10.68
N ASP A 240 -5.65 24.68 11.46
CA ASP A 240 -5.79 24.68 12.92
C ASP A 240 -4.46 24.92 13.66
N GLY A 241 -3.36 25.16 12.94
CA GLY A 241 -2.04 25.44 13.47
C GLY A 241 -1.16 24.20 13.73
N ARG A 242 -1.66 23.00 13.50
CA ARG A 242 -0.83 21.78 13.58
C ARG A 242 0.21 21.78 12.45
N HIS A 243 1.43 21.36 12.79
CA HIS A 243 2.50 21.07 11.86
C HIS A 243 2.77 19.58 11.87
N ILE A 244 2.80 18.96 10.69
CA ILE A 244 3.07 17.54 10.48
C ILE A 244 4.28 17.45 9.57
N ALA A 245 5.27 16.68 9.96
CA ALA A 245 6.45 16.41 9.15
C ALA A 245 6.81 14.93 9.27
N PHE A 246 7.21 14.31 8.16
CA PHE A 246 7.55 12.88 8.13
C PHE A 246 8.38 12.52 6.90
N SER A 247 9.09 11.41 7.01
CA SER A 247 9.80 10.81 5.88
C SER A 247 8.80 10.22 4.89
N PHE A 248 8.94 10.59 3.61
CA PHE A 248 8.05 10.13 2.57
C PHE A 248 8.75 10.04 1.22
N HIS A 249 9.10 8.82 0.83
CA HIS A 249 9.67 8.52 -0.48
C HIS A 249 8.58 8.26 -1.51
N GLN A 250 8.70 8.90 -2.67
CA GLN A 250 7.82 8.66 -3.82
C GLN A 250 8.61 7.93 -4.90
N PHE A 251 8.05 6.84 -5.38
CA PHE A 251 8.73 5.89 -6.26
C PHE A 251 8.55 6.24 -7.74
N THR A 252 9.54 5.93 -8.55
CA THR A 252 9.28 5.66 -9.96
C THR A 252 8.90 4.19 -10.14
N ALA A 253 8.16 3.87 -11.21
CA ALA A 253 7.80 2.48 -11.51
C ALA A 253 9.05 1.61 -11.76
N VAL A 254 10.09 2.18 -12.37
CA VAL A 254 11.38 1.50 -12.58
C VAL A 254 12.06 1.18 -11.26
N GLU A 255 12.09 2.13 -10.35
CA GLU A 255 12.69 1.95 -9.03
C GLU A 255 11.94 0.89 -8.21
N LEU A 256 10.61 0.97 -8.12
CA LEU A 256 9.80 -0.03 -7.43
C LEU A 256 10.05 -1.43 -7.98
N ARG A 257 10.04 -1.57 -9.31
CA ARG A 257 10.38 -2.85 -9.97
C ARG A 257 11.75 -3.36 -9.54
N SER A 258 12.76 -2.49 -9.47
CA SER A 258 14.14 -2.88 -9.18
C SER A 258 14.30 -3.51 -7.78
N TYR A 259 13.58 -3.01 -6.77
CA TYR A 259 13.63 -3.57 -5.42
C TYR A 259 13.04 -4.99 -5.34
N PHE A 260 12.00 -5.28 -6.12
CA PHE A 260 11.30 -6.56 -6.05
C PHE A 260 11.80 -7.59 -7.06
N ALA A 261 12.27 -7.17 -8.24
CA ALA A 261 12.68 -8.09 -9.31
C ALA A 261 13.87 -9.00 -8.94
N GLY A 262 14.67 -8.65 -7.92
CA GLY A 262 15.75 -9.49 -7.42
C GLY A 262 15.27 -10.77 -6.72
N CYS A 263 14.12 -10.73 -6.08
CA CYS A 263 13.60 -11.78 -5.21
C CYS A 263 12.23 -12.35 -5.62
N PHE A 264 11.50 -11.65 -6.48
CA PHE A 264 10.19 -12.05 -7.00
C PHE A 264 10.16 -12.08 -8.53
N ASP A 265 9.19 -12.79 -9.10
CA ASP A 265 8.75 -12.65 -10.47
C ASP A 265 7.62 -11.62 -10.54
N ILE A 266 7.85 -10.50 -11.21
CA ILE A 266 6.85 -9.44 -11.32
C ILE A 266 5.82 -9.82 -12.36
N GLU A 267 4.59 -10.14 -11.93
CA GLU A 267 3.49 -10.49 -12.82
C GLU A 267 2.77 -9.26 -13.38
N ASP A 268 2.67 -8.19 -12.56
CA ASP A 268 2.02 -6.95 -12.95
C ASP A 268 2.65 -5.75 -12.25
N LEU A 269 2.77 -4.65 -12.99
CA LEU A 269 3.11 -3.34 -12.46
C LEU A 269 2.36 -2.30 -13.28
N ARG A 270 1.46 -1.58 -12.61
CA ARG A 270 0.61 -0.57 -13.26
C ARG A 270 0.36 0.64 -12.37
N GLY A 271 0.02 1.76 -12.99
CA GLY A 271 -0.55 2.92 -12.31
C GLY A 271 -2.02 2.70 -12.01
N LEU A 272 -2.49 3.28 -10.90
CA LEU A 272 -3.89 3.33 -10.52
C LEU A 272 -4.32 4.78 -10.39
N ASP A 273 -5.57 5.07 -10.73
CA ASP A 273 -6.13 6.42 -10.66
C ASP A 273 -5.34 7.46 -11.50
N LEU A 274 -5.14 7.16 -12.75
CA LEU A 274 -4.57 8.11 -13.71
C LEU A 274 -5.54 9.26 -14.00
N PHE A 275 -6.83 8.96 -14.05
CA PHE A 275 -7.90 9.85 -14.46
C PHE A 275 -9.01 9.99 -13.42
N HIS A 276 -9.44 8.91 -12.77
CA HIS A 276 -10.61 8.85 -11.89
C HIS A 276 -10.57 9.83 -10.71
N SER A 277 -9.60 9.68 -9.80
CA SER A 277 -9.59 10.48 -8.57
C SER A 277 -9.16 11.93 -8.81
N ARG A 278 -8.56 12.24 -9.96
CA ARG A 278 -8.18 13.61 -10.30
C ARG A 278 -9.37 14.51 -10.56
N PHE A 279 -10.50 13.94 -10.96
CA PHE A 279 -11.68 14.68 -11.35
C PHE A 279 -12.86 14.47 -10.39
N MET A 280 -12.83 13.40 -9.58
CA MET A 280 -13.96 12.95 -8.79
C MET A 280 -14.47 13.90 -7.70
N PRO A 281 -13.68 14.71 -6.97
CA PRO A 281 -14.29 15.54 -5.94
C PRO A 281 -14.84 16.87 -6.45
N ASP A 282 -14.54 17.29 -7.67
CA ASP A 282 -15.01 18.57 -8.18
C ASP A 282 -16.24 18.40 -9.07
N SER A 283 -17.41 18.78 -8.53
CA SER A 283 -18.68 18.71 -9.24
C SER A 283 -18.73 19.51 -10.54
N ARG A 284 -17.81 20.42 -10.77
CA ARG A 284 -17.70 21.19 -12.03
C ARG A 284 -17.10 20.33 -13.15
N TRP A 285 -16.19 19.39 -12.81
CA TRP A 285 -15.52 18.50 -13.75
C TRP A 285 -16.14 17.12 -13.79
N ASN A 286 -16.78 16.74 -12.70
CA ASN A 286 -17.49 15.48 -12.57
C ASN A 286 -18.85 15.77 -11.95
N PRO A 287 -19.81 16.34 -12.71
CA PRO A 287 -21.15 16.53 -12.22
C PRO A 287 -21.70 15.14 -11.87
N VAL A 288 -21.95 14.89 -10.57
CA VAL A 288 -22.68 13.72 -10.13
C VAL A 288 -24.06 13.85 -10.76
N SER A 289 -24.26 13.23 -11.92
CA SER A 289 -25.56 13.12 -12.50
C SER A 289 -26.43 12.31 -11.53
N PRO A 290 -27.56 12.84 -11.04
CA PRO A 290 -28.50 12.07 -10.22
C PRO A 290 -29.01 10.81 -10.94
N LEU A 291 -28.76 10.69 -12.23
CA LEU A 291 -29.20 9.59 -13.10
C LEU A 291 -28.05 8.60 -13.39
N GLY A 292 -26.87 8.77 -12.75
CA GLY A 292 -25.76 7.84 -12.94
C GLY A 292 -25.43 7.66 -14.42
N ASP A 293 -24.87 8.68 -15.06
CA ASP A 293 -24.36 8.53 -16.43
C ASP A 293 -23.15 7.57 -16.38
N GLY A 294 -23.44 6.26 -16.49
CA GLY A 294 -22.45 5.21 -16.54
C GLY A 294 -21.42 5.44 -17.65
N GLN A 295 -21.79 6.18 -18.70
CA GLN A 295 -20.94 6.44 -19.86
C GLN A 295 -19.63 7.16 -19.51
N LEU A 296 -19.63 8.15 -18.61
CA LEU A 296 -18.39 8.81 -18.22
C LEU A 296 -17.52 7.90 -17.35
N ALA A 297 -18.11 7.16 -16.42
CA ALA A 297 -17.38 6.20 -15.59
C ALA A 297 -16.77 5.09 -16.46
N ASP A 298 -17.53 4.54 -17.39
CA ASP A 298 -17.08 3.51 -18.32
C ASP A 298 -15.93 4.02 -19.22
N GLU A 299 -16.01 5.27 -19.69
CA GLU A 299 -14.95 5.88 -20.48
C GLU A 299 -13.68 6.15 -19.67
N LEU A 300 -13.82 6.60 -18.41
CA LEU A 300 -12.68 6.75 -17.51
C LEU A 300 -12.01 5.40 -17.21
N GLU A 301 -12.78 4.34 -16.95
CA GLU A 301 -12.23 3.00 -16.75
C GLU A 301 -11.52 2.49 -18.01
N ARG A 302 -12.09 2.72 -19.20
CA ARG A 302 -11.45 2.39 -20.46
C ARG A 302 -10.12 3.13 -20.67
N LEU A 303 -10.04 4.40 -20.29
CA LEU A 303 -8.81 5.20 -20.34
C LEU A 303 -7.77 4.70 -19.33
N GLU A 304 -8.19 4.36 -18.10
CA GLU A 304 -7.33 3.74 -17.10
C GLU A 304 -6.71 2.46 -17.64
N GLU A 305 -7.52 1.52 -18.13
CA GLU A 305 -7.05 0.25 -18.68
C GLU A 305 -6.07 0.44 -19.85
N ALA A 306 -6.35 1.39 -20.74
CA ALA A 306 -5.51 1.66 -21.90
C ALA A 306 -4.12 2.22 -21.55
N HIS A 307 -4.00 2.87 -20.39
CA HIS A 307 -2.78 3.62 -20.03
C HIS A 307 -2.09 3.13 -18.75
N ALA A 308 -2.75 2.36 -17.90
CA ALA A 308 -2.26 1.96 -16.60
C ALA A 308 -0.87 1.29 -16.61
N SER A 309 -0.57 0.50 -17.64
CA SER A 309 0.71 -0.24 -17.78
C SER A 309 1.74 0.48 -18.66
N ARG A 310 1.44 1.69 -19.14
CA ARG A 310 2.40 2.46 -19.95
C ARG A 310 3.37 3.22 -19.06
N GLN A 311 4.66 3.08 -19.32
CA GLN A 311 5.73 3.67 -18.52
C GLN A 311 5.57 5.18 -18.32
N GLU A 312 5.20 5.90 -19.36
CA GLU A 312 5.02 7.35 -19.34
C GLU A 312 3.84 7.83 -18.47
N PHE A 313 2.91 6.94 -18.13
CA PHE A 313 1.75 7.24 -17.29
C PHE A 313 1.90 6.74 -15.86
N MET A 314 2.59 5.61 -15.62
CA MET A 314 2.71 4.99 -14.31
C MET A 314 3.21 5.97 -13.24
N ASP A 315 4.27 6.73 -13.54
CA ASP A 315 4.86 7.68 -12.58
C ASP A 315 3.96 8.90 -12.28
N ARG A 316 2.85 9.04 -12.98
CA ARG A 316 1.85 10.11 -12.81
C ARG A 316 0.54 9.64 -12.19
N ALA A 317 0.42 8.36 -11.89
CA ALA A 317 -0.75 7.80 -11.22
C ALA A 317 -0.88 8.33 -9.79
N THR A 318 -1.99 8.05 -9.12
CA THR A 318 -2.08 8.31 -7.67
C THR A 318 -1.39 7.24 -6.87
N HIS A 319 -1.40 5.99 -7.37
CA HIS A 319 -0.67 4.87 -6.79
C HIS A 319 -0.04 4.02 -7.90
N LEU A 320 1.05 3.32 -7.56
CA LEU A 320 1.54 2.19 -8.31
C LEU A 320 1.06 0.91 -7.62
N LEU A 321 0.57 -0.04 -8.39
CA LEU A 321 0.27 -1.40 -7.92
C LEU A 321 1.31 -2.35 -8.50
N LEU A 322 1.97 -3.10 -7.62
CA LEU A 322 2.87 -4.19 -7.99
C LEU A 322 2.32 -5.51 -7.49
N VAL A 323 2.24 -6.49 -8.39
CA VAL A 323 1.87 -7.88 -8.10
C VAL A 323 3.07 -8.76 -8.40
N ALA A 324 3.60 -9.40 -7.38
CA ALA A 324 4.83 -10.16 -7.46
C ALA A 324 4.61 -11.58 -6.95
N ARG A 325 5.08 -12.57 -7.71
CA ARG A 325 5.02 -13.98 -7.34
C ARG A 325 6.33 -14.40 -6.70
N SER A 326 6.24 -15.12 -5.58
CA SER A 326 7.43 -15.69 -4.95
C SER A 326 8.11 -16.71 -5.87
N ARG A 327 9.45 -16.64 -5.94
CA ARG A 327 10.28 -17.67 -6.57
C ARG A 327 10.47 -18.90 -5.69
N ARG A 328 10.06 -18.81 -4.42
CA ARG A 328 10.11 -19.92 -3.46
C ARG A 328 8.77 -20.64 -3.51
N ALA A 329 8.71 -21.78 -4.20
CA ALA A 329 7.52 -22.63 -4.15
C ALA A 329 7.29 -23.05 -2.68
N ALA A 330 6.02 -23.06 -2.23
CA ALA A 330 5.67 -23.70 -0.98
C ALA A 330 6.13 -25.17 -1.05
N ALA A 331 6.87 -25.64 -0.04
CA ALA A 331 7.14 -27.05 0.08
C ALA A 331 5.79 -27.81 0.08
N PRO A 332 5.61 -28.86 -0.72
CA PRO A 332 4.36 -29.61 -0.73
C PRO A 332 4.05 -30.03 0.70
N THR A 333 2.89 -29.64 1.19
CA THR A 333 2.40 -30.04 2.52
C THR A 333 2.35 -31.56 2.50
N ALA A 334 3.26 -32.22 3.21
CA ALA A 334 3.26 -33.66 3.34
C ALA A 334 1.89 -34.05 3.91
N CYS A 335 1.12 -34.79 3.10
CA CYS A 335 -0.09 -35.45 3.58
C CYS A 335 0.35 -36.34 4.76
N VAL A 336 -0.03 -35.94 5.99
CA VAL A 336 0.09 -36.81 7.15
C VAL A 336 -0.83 -37.98 6.86
N GLY A 337 -0.23 -39.11 6.42
CA GLY A 337 -0.93 -40.36 6.21
C GLY A 337 -1.57 -40.77 7.53
N VAL A 338 -2.87 -40.81 7.53
CA VAL A 338 -3.64 -41.50 8.57
C VAL A 338 -3.35 -42.98 8.40
N SER A 339 -2.46 -43.51 9.23
CA SER A 339 -2.30 -44.96 9.37
C SER A 339 -3.56 -45.49 10.03
N THR A 340 -4.26 -46.32 9.30
CA THR A 340 -5.38 -47.15 9.76
C THR A 340 -4.93 -48.13 10.81
#